data_ef42e9c9111a7d7143db2a8467c67ed6
#
_entry.id   ef42e9c9111a7d7143db2a8467c67ed6
#
_cell.length_a   1.000
_cell.length_b   1.000
_cell.length_c   1.000
_cell.angle_alpha   90.00
_cell.angle_beta   90.00
_cell.angle_gamma   90.00
#
_symmetry.space_group_name_H-M   'P 1'
#
loop_
_entity.id
_entity.type
_entity.pdbx_description
1 polymer ?
#
loop_
_entity_poly.entity_id
_entity_poly.type
_entity_poly.pdbx_seq_one_letter_code
_entity_poly.pdbx_strand_id
1 'polypeptide(L)'
;MEVQTIVDAGPLIGWLNATDQWHGWSVSVLKKVKGPIHTSEIVLGEACWNLGGNTKPVHALLSLVGNGSIQLLRPWPENLTRTQELMLKYPTMDAGDASIVVMSEQNPKAQIITTDRADFSIYRRFRSQKIPAIFPG
;
A
#
# COMPACT_ATOMS: atom_id res chain seq x y z
N MET A 1 -3.66 -16.08 -9.50
CA MET A 1 -3.97 -15.97 -8.06
C MET A 1 -4.71 -14.67 -7.80
N GLU A 2 -5.79 -14.73 -7.05
CA GLU A 2 -6.56 -13.53 -6.72
C GLU A 2 -5.81 -12.67 -5.72
N VAL A 3 -5.79 -11.35 -5.95
CA VAL A 3 -5.21 -10.39 -5.02
C VAL A 3 -6.25 -10.12 -3.93
N GLN A 4 -5.92 -10.43 -2.68
CA GLN A 4 -6.82 -10.28 -1.55
C GLN A 4 -6.47 -9.09 -0.65
N THR A 5 -5.19 -8.71 -0.59
CA THR A 5 -4.70 -7.69 0.33
C THR A 5 -3.65 -6.83 -0.36
N ILE A 6 -3.89 -5.54 -0.35
CA ILE A 6 -2.96 -4.52 -0.86
C ILE A 6 -2.54 -3.65 0.31
N VAL A 7 -1.24 -3.41 0.45
CA VAL A 7 -0.70 -2.71 1.61
C VAL A 7 -0.01 -1.42 1.18
N ASP A 8 -0.35 -0.32 1.84
CA ASP A 8 0.27 0.99 1.66
C ASP A 8 1.62 1.05 2.41
N ALA A 9 2.38 2.11 2.20
CA ALA A 9 3.71 2.29 2.81
C ALA A 9 3.66 2.36 4.35
N GLY A 10 2.65 3.03 4.91
CA GLY A 10 2.54 3.20 6.36
C GLY A 10 2.61 1.90 7.14
N PRO A 11 1.78 0.90 6.82
CA PRO A 11 1.85 -0.40 7.49
C PRO A 11 3.17 -1.15 7.26
N LEU A 12 3.80 -1.01 6.10
CA LEU A 12 5.11 -1.63 5.85
C LEU A 12 6.18 -1.00 6.75
N ILE A 13 6.17 0.32 6.87
CA ILE A 13 7.08 1.06 7.75
C ILE A 13 6.83 0.66 9.21
N GLY A 14 5.56 0.68 9.62
CA GLY A 14 5.17 0.31 10.98
C GLY A 14 5.58 -1.11 11.33
N TRP A 15 5.45 -2.03 10.38
CA TRP A 15 5.81 -3.43 10.58
C TRP A 15 7.30 -3.59 10.91
N LEU A 16 8.15 -2.88 10.17
CA LEU A 16 9.60 -3.09 10.22
C LEU A 16 10.35 -2.09 11.11
N ASN A 17 9.68 -1.06 11.60
CA ASN A 17 10.26 -0.07 12.51
C ASN A 17 9.58 -0.15 13.89
N ALA A 18 10.29 -0.74 14.85
CA ALA A 18 9.75 -0.95 16.20
C ALA A 18 9.42 0.35 16.93
N THR A 19 9.98 1.48 16.52
CA THR A 19 9.72 2.79 17.13
C THR A 19 8.62 3.59 16.43
N ASP A 20 8.08 3.06 15.32
CA ASP A 20 6.98 3.72 14.63
C ASP A 20 5.70 3.68 15.47
N GLN A 21 4.93 4.78 15.43
CA GLN A 21 3.69 4.88 16.22
C GLN A 21 2.69 3.76 15.89
N TRP A 22 2.72 3.26 14.64
CA TRP A 22 1.80 2.22 14.18
C TRP A 22 2.40 0.82 14.19
N HIS A 23 3.54 0.63 14.86
CA HIS A 23 4.23 -0.67 14.88
C HIS A 23 3.32 -1.79 15.38
N GLY A 24 2.72 -1.63 16.55
CA GLY A 24 1.87 -2.64 17.16
C GLY A 24 0.66 -2.99 16.30
N TRP A 25 0.00 -1.97 15.76
CA TRP A 25 -1.15 -2.17 14.87
C TRP A 25 -0.75 -2.87 13.58
N SER A 26 0.37 -2.43 12.97
CA SER A 26 0.86 -3.00 11.70
C SER A 26 1.22 -4.48 11.85
N VAL A 27 1.96 -4.83 12.90
CA VAL A 27 2.29 -6.22 13.22
C VAL A 27 1.02 -7.05 13.39
N SER A 28 0.07 -6.53 14.16
CA SER A 28 -1.19 -7.23 14.44
C SER A 28 -2.03 -7.47 13.19
N VAL A 29 -2.22 -6.43 12.36
CA VAL A 29 -3.08 -6.54 11.17
C VAL A 29 -2.44 -7.42 10.10
N LEU A 30 -1.14 -7.28 9.88
CA LEU A 30 -0.44 -8.06 8.85
C LEU A 30 -0.31 -9.53 9.25
N LYS A 31 -0.19 -9.83 10.54
CA LYS A 31 -0.18 -11.20 11.05
C LYS A 31 -1.46 -11.97 10.72
N LYS A 32 -2.58 -11.27 10.62
CA LYS A 32 -3.89 -11.89 10.32
C LYS A 32 -4.11 -12.15 8.84
N VAL A 33 -3.28 -11.59 7.97
CA VAL A 33 -3.42 -11.78 6.52
C VAL A 33 -3.05 -13.20 6.16
N LYS A 34 -3.92 -13.85 5.40
CA LYS A 34 -3.66 -15.19 4.86
C LYS A 34 -3.13 -15.04 3.43
N GLY A 35 -2.02 -15.68 3.14
CA GLY A 35 -1.38 -15.62 1.84
C GLY A 35 -0.52 -14.37 1.67
N PRO A 36 -0.03 -14.12 0.46
CA PRO A 36 0.86 -12.99 0.22
C PRO A 36 0.13 -11.65 0.29
N ILE A 37 0.84 -10.61 0.68
CA ILE A 37 0.38 -9.24 0.55
C ILE A 37 0.90 -8.67 -0.76
N HIS A 38 0.20 -7.69 -1.30
CA HIS A 38 0.54 -7.05 -2.57
C HIS A 38 0.76 -5.56 -2.38
N THR A 39 1.67 -4.99 -3.14
CA THR A 39 1.90 -3.55 -3.18
C THR A 39 2.50 -3.17 -4.53
N SER A 40 2.74 -1.88 -4.75
CA SER A 40 3.44 -1.42 -5.96
C SER A 40 4.92 -1.18 -5.66
N GLU A 41 5.74 -1.14 -6.71
CA GLU A 41 7.15 -0.77 -6.57
C GLU A 41 7.31 0.66 -6.05
N ILE A 42 6.38 1.56 -6.42
CA ILE A 42 6.39 2.95 -5.95
C ILE A 42 6.22 3.01 -4.43
N VAL A 43 5.23 2.29 -3.92
CA VAL A 43 4.96 2.21 -2.48
C VAL A 43 6.13 1.54 -1.75
N LEU A 44 6.67 0.46 -2.33
CA LEU A 44 7.84 -0.21 -1.76
C LEU A 44 9.03 0.74 -1.65
N GLY A 45 9.29 1.53 -2.70
CA GLY A 45 10.36 2.53 -2.71
C GLY A 45 10.17 3.60 -1.63
N GLU A 46 8.94 4.08 -1.45
CA GLU A 46 8.61 5.02 -0.38
C GLU A 46 8.89 4.42 1.00
N ALA A 47 8.49 3.17 1.23
CA ALA A 47 8.75 2.48 2.48
C ALA A 47 10.25 2.33 2.74
N CYS A 48 11.02 1.94 1.73
CA CYS A 48 12.47 1.83 1.84
C CYS A 48 13.12 3.17 2.21
N TRP A 49 12.69 4.26 1.57
CA TRP A 49 13.19 5.59 1.88
C TRP A 49 12.92 5.96 3.34
N ASN A 50 11.71 5.75 3.80
CA ASN A 50 11.31 6.08 5.17
C ASN A 50 11.95 5.15 6.22
N LEU A 51 12.41 3.98 5.82
CA LEU A 51 13.15 3.06 6.70
C LEU A 51 14.66 3.33 6.70
N GLY A 52 15.11 4.40 6.03
CA GLY A 52 16.49 4.86 6.08
C GLY A 52 17.36 4.51 4.90
N GLY A 53 16.79 4.03 3.81
CA GLY A 53 17.46 3.78 2.53
C GLY A 53 18.28 2.51 2.48
N ASN A 54 19.37 2.43 3.24
CA ASN A 54 20.23 1.23 3.27
C ASN A 54 20.44 0.80 4.73
N THR A 55 19.42 0.19 5.31
CA THR A 55 19.37 -0.21 6.71
C THR A 55 18.91 -1.66 6.83
N LYS A 56 19.06 -2.24 8.03
CA LYS A 56 18.55 -3.60 8.29
C LYS A 56 17.05 -3.76 7.99
N PRO A 57 16.17 -2.83 8.41
CA PRO A 57 14.75 -2.94 8.06
C PRO A 57 14.49 -2.95 6.55
N VAL A 58 15.24 -2.17 5.76
CA VAL A 58 15.11 -2.17 4.30
C VAL A 58 15.47 -3.54 3.73
N HIS A 59 16.58 -4.12 4.19
CA HIS A 59 16.99 -5.46 3.74
C HIS A 59 15.96 -6.51 4.14
N ALA A 60 15.38 -6.41 5.33
CA ALA A 60 14.31 -7.30 5.76
C ALA A 60 13.08 -7.18 4.83
N LEU A 61 12.69 -5.94 4.49
CA LEU A 61 11.58 -5.70 3.58
C LEU A 61 11.83 -6.31 2.20
N LEU A 62 13.03 -6.10 1.64
CA LEU A 62 13.40 -6.66 0.34
C LEU A 62 13.43 -8.19 0.37
N SER A 63 13.87 -8.79 1.48
CA SER A 63 13.82 -10.25 1.65
C SER A 63 12.41 -10.81 1.62
N LEU A 64 11.43 -10.08 2.15
CA LEU A 64 10.03 -10.47 2.08
C LEU A 64 9.49 -10.43 0.64
N VAL A 65 10.00 -9.52 -0.18
CA VAL A 65 9.71 -9.52 -1.62
C VAL A 65 10.36 -10.73 -2.27
N GLY A 66 11.64 -10.97 -1.96
CA GLY A 66 12.40 -12.07 -2.54
C GLY A 66 11.83 -13.45 -2.23
N ASN A 67 11.24 -13.65 -1.05
CA ASN A 67 10.66 -14.93 -0.65
C ASN A 67 9.17 -15.09 -1.02
N GLY A 68 8.56 -14.10 -1.67
CA GLY A 68 7.17 -14.16 -2.12
C GLY A 68 6.12 -13.75 -1.10
N SER A 69 6.51 -13.36 0.13
CA SER A 69 5.56 -12.87 1.13
C SER A 69 4.94 -11.55 0.71
N ILE A 70 5.70 -10.70 0.03
CA ILE A 70 5.23 -9.49 -0.61
C ILE A 70 5.36 -9.67 -2.11
N GLN A 71 4.26 -9.52 -2.84
CA GLN A 71 4.24 -9.61 -4.29
C GLN A 71 3.96 -8.23 -4.88
N LEU A 72 4.69 -7.89 -5.94
CA LEU A 72 4.59 -6.58 -6.56
C LEU A 72 3.58 -6.61 -7.71
N LEU A 73 2.65 -5.67 -7.70
CA LEU A 73 1.75 -5.38 -8.81
C LEU A 73 2.32 -4.21 -9.61
N ARG A 74 2.06 -4.19 -10.90
CA ARG A 74 2.60 -3.17 -11.81
C ARG A 74 1.45 -2.37 -12.43
N PRO A 75 0.99 -1.31 -11.77
CA PRO A 75 -0.09 -0.49 -12.33
C PRO A 75 0.35 0.32 -13.56
N TRP A 76 1.65 0.56 -13.73
CA TRP A 76 2.19 1.33 -14.86
C TRP A 76 3.02 0.43 -15.78
N PRO A 77 3.13 0.79 -17.08
CA PRO A 77 2.63 2.01 -17.72
C PRO A 77 1.15 1.97 -18.13
N GLU A 78 0.51 0.82 -18.10
CA GLU A 78 -0.85 0.62 -18.68
C GLU A 78 -1.90 1.55 -18.07
N ASN A 79 -1.75 1.93 -16.81
CA ASN A 79 -2.73 2.75 -16.08
C ASN A 79 -2.27 4.18 -15.79
N LEU A 80 -1.33 4.70 -16.57
CA LEU A 80 -0.83 6.07 -16.36
C LEU A 80 -1.92 7.12 -16.54
N THR A 81 -2.78 6.98 -17.54
CA THR A 81 -3.87 7.92 -17.79
C THR A 81 -4.79 8.00 -16.57
N ARG A 82 -5.20 6.83 -16.06
CA ARG A 82 -6.05 6.78 -14.86
C ARG A 82 -5.36 7.38 -13.63
N THR A 83 -4.07 7.09 -13.47
CA THR A 83 -3.24 7.64 -12.40
C THR A 83 -3.25 9.18 -12.43
N GLN A 84 -3.04 9.77 -13.60
CA GLN A 84 -3.05 11.22 -13.75
C GLN A 84 -4.43 11.83 -13.49
N GLU A 85 -5.49 11.17 -13.95
CA GLU A 85 -6.88 11.60 -13.64
C GLU A 85 -7.12 11.68 -12.14
N LEU A 86 -6.70 10.67 -11.39
CA LEU A 86 -6.85 10.63 -9.94
C LEU A 86 -6.06 11.76 -9.27
N MET A 87 -4.82 11.96 -9.65
CA MET A 87 -3.97 12.99 -9.07
C MET A 87 -4.48 14.40 -9.39
N LEU A 88 -5.09 14.61 -10.55
CA LEU A 88 -5.71 15.89 -10.90
C LEU A 88 -6.98 16.12 -10.07
N LYS A 89 -7.73 15.06 -9.78
CA LYS A 89 -8.94 15.15 -8.97
C LYS A 89 -8.64 15.38 -7.49
N TYR A 90 -7.58 14.79 -6.97
CA TYR A 90 -7.22 14.84 -5.55
C TYR A 90 -5.85 15.52 -5.39
N PRO A 91 -5.82 16.83 -5.09
CA PRO A 91 -4.55 17.59 -5.06
C PRO A 91 -3.52 17.10 -4.04
N THR A 92 -3.95 16.39 -2.99
CA THR A 92 -3.05 15.84 -1.97
C THR A 92 -2.56 14.44 -2.29
N MET A 93 -3.11 13.81 -3.34
CA MET A 93 -2.75 12.46 -3.74
C MET A 93 -1.39 12.44 -4.42
N ASP A 94 -0.45 11.66 -3.89
CA ASP A 94 0.83 11.43 -4.55
C ASP A 94 0.77 10.18 -5.46
N ALA A 95 1.86 9.89 -6.14
CA ALA A 95 1.92 8.77 -7.08
C ALA A 95 1.75 7.41 -6.38
N GLY A 96 2.27 7.28 -5.15
CA GLY A 96 2.08 6.07 -4.35
C GLY A 96 0.61 5.82 -4.04
N ASP A 97 -0.09 6.85 -3.53
CA ASP A 97 -1.52 6.78 -3.25
C ASP A 97 -2.30 6.42 -4.52
N ALA A 98 -1.99 7.09 -5.63
CA ALA A 98 -2.66 6.82 -6.92
C ALA A 98 -2.46 5.37 -7.35
N SER A 99 -1.26 4.82 -7.15
CA SER A 99 -1.00 3.41 -7.48
C SER A 99 -1.87 2.46 -6.67
N ILE A 100 -2.09 2.77 -5.39
CA ILE A 100 -2.97 1.97 -4.51
C ILE A 100 -4.42 2.03 -5.01
N VAL A 101 -4.92 3.22 -5.34
CA VAL A 101 -6.30 3.36 -5.86
C VAL A 101 -6.47 2.57 -7.17
N VAL A 102 -5.52 2.69 -8.08
CA VAL A 102 -5.54 1.94 -9.35
C VAL A 102 -5.56 0.44 -9.10
N MET A 103 -4.68 -0.05 -8.23
CA MET A 103 -4.66 -1.48 -7.88
C MET A 103 -5.97 -1.94 -7.25
N SER A 104 -6.58 -1.08 -6.42
CA SER A 104 -7.89 -1.33 -5.82
C SER A 104 -8.99 -1.45 -6.89
N GLU A 105 -8.94 -0.60 -7.91
CA GLU A 105 -9.89 -0.67 -9.03
C GLU A 105 -9.75 -1.95 -9.83
N GLN A 106 -8.53 -2.41 -10.04
CA GLN A 106 -8.23 -3.65 -10.77
C GLN A 106 -8.53 -4.90 -9.95
N ASN A 107 -8.55 -4.79 -8.64
CA ASN A 107 -8.80 -5.89 -7.71
C ASN A 107 -9.88 -5.47 -6.72
N PRO A 108 -11.14 -5.30 -7.19
CA PRO A 108 -12.16 -4.59 -6.41
C PRO A 108 -12.55 -5.26 -5.10
N LYS A 109 -12.28 -6.55 -4.93
CA LYS A 109 -12.55 -7.27 -3.68
C LYS A 109 -11.39 -7.23 -2.69
N ALA A 110 -10.21 -6.76 -3.12
CA ALA A 110 -9.05 -6.70 -2.24
C ALA A 110 -9.23 -5.63 -1.16
N GLN A 111 -8.80 -5.95 0.05
CA GLN A 111 -8.75 -4.98 1.13
C GLN A 111 -7.47 -4.18 1.07
N ILE A 112 -7.55 -2.90 1.39
CA ILE A 112 -6.41 -1.99 1.44
C ILE A 112 -6.06 -1.76 2.90
N ILE A 113 -4.82 -2.08 3.28
CA ILE A 113 -4.33 -1.81 4.64
C ILE A 113 -3.49 -0.53 4.57
N THR A 114 -3.91 0.49 5.29
CA THR A 114 -3.24 1.80 5.31
C THR A 114 -3.39 2.46 6.67
N THR A 115 -2.42 3.29 7.04
CA THR A 115 -2.50 4.13 8.24
C THR A 115 -3.08 5.50 7.93
N ASP A 116 -3.28 5.83 6.66
CA ASP A 116 -3.73 7.14 6.21
C ASP A 116 -5.26 7.18 6.10
N ARG A 117 -5.92 7.28 7.25
CA ARG A 117 -7.37 7.41 7.32
C ARG A 117 -7.85 8.69 6.66
N ALA A 118 -7.12 9.80 6.85
CA ALA A 118 -7.55 11.10 6.35
C ALA A 118 -7.76 11.09 4.84
N ASP A 119 -6.76 10.61 4.08
CA ASP A 119 -6.83 10.61 2.63
C ASP A 119 -7.65 9.45 2.08
N PHE A 120 -7.44 8.22 2.56
CA PHE A 120 -8.13 7.04 2.02
C PHE A 120 -9.61 6.97 2.37
N SER A 121 -10.10 7.76 3.32
CA SER A 121 -11.55 7.93 3.53
C SER A 121 -12.18 8.87 2.50
N ILE A 122 -11.39 9.71 1.83
CA ILE A 122 -11.84 10.68 0.84
C ILE A 122 -11.75 10.12 -0.58
N TYR A 123 -10.68 9.40 -0.89
CA TYR A 123 -10.45 8.86 -2.24
C TYR A 123 -11.60 7.94 -2.66
N ARG A 124 -11.93 7.99 -3.94
CA ARG A 124 -12.98 7.13 -4.51
C ARG A 124 -12.46 6.46 -5.77
N ARG A 125 -12.90 5.23 -5.96
CA ARG A 125 -12.69 4.48 -7.20
C ARG A 125 -13.68 4.94 -8.26
N PHE A 126 -13.64 4.33 -9.43
CA PHE A 126 -14.62 4.57 -10.48
C PHE A 126 -16.05 4.57 -9.91
N ARG A 127 -16.92 5.40 -10.48
CA ARG A 127 -18.33 5.53 -10.08
C ARG A 127 -18.50 5.94 -8.61
N SER A 128 -17.54 6.70 -8.10
CA SER A 128 -17.56 7.19 -6.71
C SER A 128 -17.61 6.08 -5.65
N GLN A 129 -17.13 4.90 -5.99
CA GLN A 129 -17.10 3.76 -5.07
C GLN A 129 -16.04 3.96 -4.00
N LYS A 130 -16.41 3.65 -2.76
CA LYS A 130 -15.47 3.71 -1.64
C LYS A 130 -14.37 2.65 -1.78
N ILE A 131 -13.19 2.98 -1.28
CA ILE A 131 -12.09 2.03 -1.20
C ILE A 131 -12.31 1.13 0.03
N PRO A 132 -12.26 -0.20 -0.11
CA PRO A 132 -12.39 -1.10 1.04
C PRO A 132 -11.10 -1.08 1.86
N ALA A 133 -10.97 -0.09 2.76
CA ALA A 133 -9.75 0.16 3.51
C ALA A 133 -9.89 -0.24 4.97
N ILE A 134 -8.77 -0.71 5.56
CA ILE A 134 -8.63 -1.04 6.98
C ILE A 134 -7.65 -0.02 7.57
N PHE A 135 -8.09 0.68 8.61
CA PHE A 135 -7.32 1.70 9.31
C PHE A 135 -7.07 1.31 10.76
N PRO A 136 -6.07 1.91 11.41
CA PRO A 136 -5.94 1.80 12.87
C PRO A 136 -7.20 2.32 13.56
N GLY A 137 -7.62 1.61 14.59
CA GLY A 137 -8.83 1.90 15.34
C GLY A 137 -8.81 3.15 16.21
#